data_d6fd5011db97a99b1c9b396dae170595
#
_entry.id   d6fd5011db97a99b1c9b396dae170595
#
_cell.length_a   1.000
_cell.length_b   1.000
_cell.length_c   1.000
_cell.angle_alpha   90.00
_cell.angle_beta   90.00
_cell.angle_gamma   90.00
#
_symmetry.space_group_name_H-M   'P 1'
#
loop_
_entity.id
_entity.type
_entity.pdbx_description
1 polymer ?
#
loop_
_entity_poly.entity_id
_entity_poly.type
_entity_poly.pdbx_seq_one_letter_code
_entity_poly.pdbx_strand_id
1 'polypeptide(L)'
;RLSGCQSDRRREFMKKEVIYSSGNYLRGEFTIEGYRFGKQSEESEQAACIVGAMRGNEYQQLYICSQLVKRLKELENSGAIVGDNQILVIPCVNNFSMNVGMKYWVSDNSDINRQFPGNFDGEPTSKLAAHLFEKVKGFRYGIHFASFFRCGDFVPHVRMPATGKESTSLASLFGLPYVLTSKPRNFDKTTLTYNWQINGTDAFSLYSGETDNIDVNLAKQAVSAVLRFLTRMGILKYNCHNGYIASMIEEEDLVSVKASAPGFLRRFAAINEEVNRGQLLGEVLNPYNGEILSEIRSTADGIIFFAENQPTILENASAFQVIKKLHE
;
A
#
# COMPACT_ATOMS: atom_id res chain seq x y z
N ARG A 1 22.21 -31.47 -47.36
CA ARG A 1 21.49 -30.23 -47.02
C ARG A 1 20.63 -30.54 -45.80
N LEU A 2 21.18 -30.23 -44.64
CA LEU A 2 20.49 -30.31 -43.37
C LEU A 2 19.98 -28.90 -43.09
N SER A 3 18.66 -28.69 -43.27
CA SER A 3 17.96 -27.52 -42.78
C SER A 3 17.65 -27.73 -41.29
N GLY A 4 18.43 -27.12 -40.44
CA GLY A 4 18.18 -27.05 -39.01
C GLY A 4 16.89 -26.26 -38.77
N CYS A 5 15.87 -26.94 -38.31
CA CYS A 5 14.68 -26.33 -37.75
C CYS A 5 15.08 -25.75 -36.37
N GLN A 6 15.49 -24.50 -36.33
CA GLN A 6 15.56 -23.74 -35.08
C GLN A 6 14.10 -23.56 -34.63
N SER A 7 13.68 -24.36 -33.65
CA SER A 7 12.47 -24.10 -32.91
C SER A 7 12.64 -22.76 -32.21
N ASP A 8 11.99 -21.75 -32.77
CA ASP A 8 11.80 -20.44 -32.14
C ASP A 8 10.98 -20.69 -30.86
N ARG A 9 11.71 -20.92 -29.74
CA ARG A 9 11.07 -20.94 -28.41
C ARG A 9 10.61 -19.53 -28.17
N ARG A 10 9.36 -19.24 -28.52
CA ARG A 10 8.65 -18.05 -28.06
C ARG A 10 8.82 -18.01 -26.55
N ARG A 11 9.61 -17.06 -26.04
CA ARG A 11 9.64 -16.75 -24.62
C ARG A 11 8.21 -16.39 -24.24
N GLU A 12 7.56 -17.21 -23.45
CA GLU A 12 6.28 -16.83 -22.85
C GLU A 12 6.57 -15.70 -21.86
N PHE A 13 6.26 -14.50 -22.31
CA PHE A 13 6.29 -13.29 -21.48
C PHE A 13 5.04 -13.27 -20.60
N MET A 14 4.99 -12.34 -19.66
CA MET A 14 3.92 -12.02 -18.71
C MET A 14 2.62 -12.84 -18.92
N LYS A 15 2.25 -13.62 -17.90
CA LYS A 15 1.00 -14.38 -17.89
C LYS A 15 -0.04 -13.69 -17.03
N LYS A 16 -1.21 -13.44 -17.62
CA LYS A 16 -2.40 -13.05 -16.87
C LYS A 16 -3.05 -14.33 -16.32
N GLU A 17 -3.34 -14.35 -15.01
CA GLU A 17 -3.94 -15.49 -14.34
C GLU A 17 -5.12 -15.08 -13.47
N VAL A 18 -6.08 -15.98 -13.29
CA VAL A 18 -7.19 -15.82 -12.34
C VAL A 18 -6.69 -16.26 -10.96
N ILE A 19 -6.65 -15.33 -10.04
CA ILE A 19 -6.25 -15.56 -8.63
C ILE A 19 -7.41 -16.17 -7.85
N TYR A 20 -8.62 -15.65 -8.08
CA TYR A 20 -9.84 -16.10 -7.46
C TYR A 20 -11.01 -15.91 -8.43
N SER A 21 -11.93 -16.85 -8.39
CA SER A 21 -13.18 -16.78 -9.12
C SER A 21 -14.31 -17.23 -8.21
N SER A 22 -15.41 -16.49 -8.24
CA SER A 22 -16.64 -16.83 -7.53
C SER A 22 -17.82 -16.78 -8.50
N GLY A 23 -18.54 -17.90 -8.61
CA GLY A 23 -19.79 -17.93 -9.34
C GLY A 23 -20.82 -17.01 -8.69
N ASN A 24 -21.54 -16.25 -9.52
CA ASN A 24 -22.67 -15.44 -9.06
C ASN A 24 -23.96 -16.03 -9.63
N TYR A 25 -24.95 -16.28 -8.78
CA TYR A 25 -26.21 -16.94 -9.15
C TYR A 25 -27.05 -16.18 -10.19
N LEU A 26 -26.86 -14.85 -10.30
CA LEU A 26 -27.70 -14.00 -11.15
C LEU A 26 -26.95 -13.25 -12.25
N ARG A 27 -25.62 -13.24 -12.22
CA ARG A 27 -24.76 -12.48 -13.15
C ARG A 27 -23.50 -13.26 -13.47
N GLY A 28 -22.69 -12.70 -14.35
CA GLY A 28 -21.41 -13.30 -14.71
C GLY A 28 -20.47 -13.52 -13.52
N GLU A 29 -19.47 -14.31 -13.76
CA GLU A 29 -18.44 -14.67 -12.80
C GLU A 29 -17.66 -13.44 -12.29
N PHE A 30 -17.47 -13.35 -10.97
CA PHE A 30 -16.55 -12.38 -10.36
C PHE A 30 -15.14 -12.98 -10.35
N THR A 31 -14.17 -12.26 -10.88
CA THR A 31 -12.78 -12.70 -10.94
C THR A 31 -11.83 -11.65 -10.36
N ILE A 32 -10.83 -12.13 -9.62
CA ILE A 32 -9.64 -11.35 -9.27
C ILE A 32 -8.51 -11.84 -10.17
N GLU A 33 -7.84 -10.91 -10.83
CA GLU A 33 -6.80 -11.20 -11.80
C GLU A 33 -5.43 -10.76 -11.26
N GLY A 34 -4.39 -11.55 -11.62
CA GLY A 34 -3.00 -11.24 -11.37
C GLY A 34 -2.16 -11.30 -12.64
N TYR A 35 -1.02 -10.67 -12.58
CA TYR A 35 -0.02 -10.65 -13.66
C TYR A 35 1.27 -11.25 -13.12
N ARG A 36 1.67 -12.38 -13.69
CA ARG A 36 2.88 -13.10 -13.32
C ARG A 36 3.97 -12.83 -14.35
N PHE A 37 5.14 -12.48 -13.86
CA PHE A 37 6.35 -12.19 -14.63
C PHE A 37 7.44 -13.18 -14.26
N GLY A 38 8.37 -13.40 -15.18
CA GLY A 38 9.47 -14.35 -15.03
C GLY A 38 9.16 -15.72 -15.61
N LYS A 39 10.16 -16.61 -15.58
CA LYS A 39 10.00 -17.98 -16.09
C LYS A 39 8.95 -18.72 -15.28
N GLN A 40 8.18 -19.56 -15.97
CA GLN A 40 7.16 -20.41 -15.37
C GLN A 40 7.61 -21.86 -15.49
N SER A 41 8.38 -22.33 -14.52
CA SER A 41 8.82 -23.72 -14.38
C SER A 41 8.61 -24.18 -12.94
N GLU A 42 8.68 -25.48 -12.70
CA GLU A 42 8.57 -26.04 -11.34
C GLU A 42 9.73 -25.61 -10.43
N GLU A 43 10.87 -25.22 -11.01
CA GLU A 43 12.05 -24.73 -10.31
C GLU A 43 12.02 -23.22 -10.04
N SER A 44 10.95 -22.52 -10.44
CA SER A 44 10.87 -21.07 -10.32
C SER A 44 10.66 -20.63 -8.87
N GLU A 45 11.42 -19.63 -8.43
CA GLU A 45 11.34 -19.05 -7.10
C GLU A 45 10.22 -17.99 -7.03
N GLN A 46 9.30 -18.13 -6.10
CA GLN A 46 8.27 -17.13 -5.81
C GLN A 46 8.92 -15.94 -5.08
N ALA A 47 9.57 -15.06 -5.85
CA ALA A 47 10.42 -14.01 -5.28
C ALA A 47 9.62 -12.87 -4.66
N ALA A 48 8.65 -12.30 -5.37
CA ALA A 48 7.89 -11.17 -4.85
C ALA A 48 6.41 -11.22 -5.26
N CYS A 49 5.51 -10.93 -4.31
CA CYS A 49 4.09 -10.70 -4.55
C CYS A 49 3.72 -9.27 -4.19
N ILE A 50 3.12 -8.55 -5.13
CA ILE A 50 2.66 -7.17 -4.97
C ILE A 50 1.13 -7.14 -5.06
N VAL A 51 0.48 -6.63 -4.01
CA VAL A 51 -0.99 -6.54 -3.94
C VAL A 51 -1.42 -5.07 -3.86
N GLY A 52 -2.31 -4.68 -4.75
CA GLY A 52 -2.88 -3.33 -4.85
C GLY A 52 -4.18 -3.17 -4.10
N ALA A 53 -5.14 -2.53 -4.74
CA ALA A 53 -6.40 -2.09 -4.14
C ALA A 53 -7.19 -3.22 -3.48
N MET A 54 -7.26 -3.20 -2.15
CA MET A 54 -8.08 -4.09 -1.34
C MET A 54 -9.46 -3.50 -1.01
N ARG A 55 -9.58 -2.17 -1.06
CA ARG A 55 -10.83 -1.44 -0.85
C ARG A 55 -11.30 -0.81 -2.15
N GLY A 56 -12.61 -0.68 -2.32
CA GLY A 56 -13.19 -0.19 -3.58
C GLY A 56 -13.01 1.31 -3.82
N ASN A 57 -12.43 2.05 -2.90
CA ASN A 57 -12.04 3.45 -3.10
C ASN A 57 -10.52 3.64 -3.28
N GLU A 58 -9.74 2.56 -3.38
CA GLU A 58 -8.27 2.61 -3.48
C GLU A 58 -7.81 2.80 -4.95
N TYR A 59 -8.27 3.88 -5.58
CA TYR A 59 -7.95 4.20 -6.97
C TYR A 59 -6.46 4.48 -7.18
N GLN A 60 -5.80 5.17 -6.25
CA GLN A 60 -4.38 5.43 -6.29
C GLN A 60 -3.56 4.13 -6.30
N GLN A 61 -3.92 3.16 -5.44
CA GLN A 61 -3.23 1.88 -5.32
C GLN A 61 -3.41 1.03 -6.57
N LEU A 62 -4.61 1.04 -7.17
CA LEU A 62 -4.85 0.39 -8.46
C LEU A 62 -4.02 1.05 -9.56
N TYR A 63 -3.98 2.39 -9.62
CA TYR A 63 -3.19 3.12 -10.61
C TYR A 63 -1.70 2.80 -10.48
N ILE A 64 -1.14 2.82 -9.25
CA ILE A 64 0.25 2.45 -9.01
C ILE A 64 0.54 1.05 -9.54
N CYS A 65 -0.30 0.06 -9.22
CA CYS A 65 -0.11 -1.30 -9.70
C CYS A 65 -0.22 -1.41 -11.22
N SER A 66 -1.11 -0.67 -11.86
CA SER A 66 -1.24 -0.67 -13.31
C SER A 66 0.04 -0.15 -14.01
N GLN A 67 0.65 0.91 -13.44
CA GLN A 67 1.92 1.45 -13.93
C GLN A 67 3.09 0.49 -13.65
N LEU A 68 3.06 -0.21 -12.51
CA LEU A 68 4.05 -1.23 -12.17
C LEU A 68 3.97 -2.42 -13.15
N VAL A 69 2.77 -2.93 -13.44
CA VAL A 69 2.53 -4.00 -14.43
C VAL A 69 3.08 -3.59 -15.80
N LYS A 70 2.77 -2.36 -16.26
CA LYS A 70 3.29 -1.83 -17.52
C LYS A 70 4.82 -1.83 -17.51
N ARG A 71 5.44 -1.33 -16.43
CA ARG A 71 6.89 -1.22 -16.34
C ARG A 71 7.58 -2.58 -16.24
N LEU A 72 7.03 -3.50 -15.47
CA LEU A 72 7.56 -4.87 -15.36
C LEU A 72 7.50 -5.61 -16.69
N LYS A 73 6.45 -5.41 -17.49
CA LYS A 73 6.35 -5.96 -18.84
C LYS A 73 7.47 -5.45 -19.76
N GLU A 74 7.77 -4.17 -19.70
CA GLU A 74 8.90 -3.58 -20.48
C GLU A 74 10.25 -4.18 -20.03
N LEU A 75 10.45 -4.31 -18.72
CA LEU A 75 11.66 -4.88 -18.13
C LEU A 75 11.84 -6.37 -18.45
N GLU A 76 10.76 -7.15 -18.39
CA GLU A 76 10.78 -8.56 -18.78
C GLU A 76 11.13 -8.72 -20.26
N ASN A 77 10.55 -7.91 -21.15
CA ASN A 77 10.85 -7.91 -22.58
C ASN A 77 12.33 -7.60 -22.85
N SER A 78 12.95 -6.78 -22.01
CA SER A 78 14.40 -6.48 -22.08
C SER A 78 15.29 -7.53 -21.41
N GLY A 79 14.73 -8.56 -20.81
CA GLY A 79 15.47 -9.62 -20.10
C GLY A 79 16.01 -9.18 -18.74
N ALA A 80 15.37 -8.19 -18.12
CA ALA A 80 15.82 -7.64 -16.83
C ALA A 80 15.48 -8.48 -15.60
N ILE A 81 14.56 -9.48 -15.70
CA ILE A 81 14.28 -10.39 -14.60
C ILE A 81 15.41 -11.41 -14.47
N VAL A 82 15.96 -11.54 -13.27
CA VAL A 82 17.16 -12.35 -13.00
C VAL A 82 16.78 -13.79 -12.69
N GLY A 83 17.42 -14.74 -13.40
CA GLY A 83 17.32 -16.17 -13.09
C GLY A 83 15.92 -16.71 -13.20
N ASP A 84 15.50 -17.46 -12.20
CA ASP A 84 14.21 -18.14 -12.14
C ASP A 84 13.21 -17.43 -11.20
N ASN A 85 13.50 -16.15 -10.86
CA ASN A 85 12.61 -15.34 -10.04
C ASN A 85 11.26 -15.09 -10.70
N GLN A 86 10.19 -15.24 -9.93
CA GLN A 86 8.83 -14.86 -10.34
C GLN A 86 8.32 -13.68 -9.53
N ILE A 87 7.65 -12.77 -10.22
CA ILE A 87 6.97 -11.63 -9.63
C ILE A 87 5.48 -11.75 -9.95
N LEU A 88 4.63 -11.71 -8.92
CA LEU A 88 3.17 -11.67 -9.07
C LEU A 88 2.68 -10.28 -8.68
N VAL A 89 1.90 -9.65 -9.54
CA VAL A 89 1.19 -8.38 -9.23
C VAL A 89 -0.30 -8.62 -9.31
N ILE A 90 -1.02 -8.33 -8.23
CA ILE A 90 -2.49 -8.36 -8.14
C ILE A 90 -2.97 -6.91 -8.01
N PRO A 91 -3.35 -6.23 -9.09
CA PRO A 91 -3.62 -4.79 -9.07
C PRO A 91 -4.84 -4.40 -8.23
N CYS A 92 -5.87 -5.23 -8.25
CA CYS A 92 -7.12 -4.95 -7.56
C CYS A 92 -7.74 -6.24 -7.02
N VAL A 93 -7.97 -6.26 -5.72
CA VAL A 93 -8.66 -7.36 -5.04
C VAL A 93 -10.17 -7.07 -4.99
N ASN A 94 -10.56 -5.82 -4.77
CA ASN A 94 -11.94 -5.40 -4.61
C ASN A 94 -12.47 -4.58 -5.81
N ASN A 95 -12.35 -5.14 -7.01
CA ASN A 95 -12.84 -4.51 -8.23
C ASN A 95 -14.38 -4.40 -8.25
N PHE A 96 -15.08 -5.31 -7.55
CA PHE A 96 -16.54 -5.32 -7.48
C PHE A 96 -17.08 -4.08 -6.74
N SER A 97 -16.54 -3.77 -5.56
CA SER A 97 -16.93 -2.58 -4.80
C SER A 97 -16.46 -1.28 -5.47
N MET A 98 -15.34 -1.33 -6.18
CA MET A 98 -14.80 -0.18 -6.93
C MET A 98 -15.76 0.27 -8.04
N ASN A 99 -16.44 -0.65 -8.72
CA ASN A 99 -17.43 -0.34 -9.75
C ASN A 99 -18.63 0.47 -9.23
N VAL A 100 -18.91 0.40 -7.92
CA VAL A 100 -20.01 1.10 -7.26
C VAL A 100 -19.53 2.16 -6.25
N GLY A 101 -18.22 2.44 -6.24
CA GLY A 101 -17.62 3.45 -5.38
C GLY A 101 -17.70 3.15 -3.88
N MET A 102 -17.86 1.89 -3.49
CA MET A 102 -17.97 1.48 -2.09
C MET A 102 -16.61 1.07 -1.53
N LYS A 103 -16.27 1.58 -0.34
CA LYS A 103 -15.00 1.27 0.33
C LYS A 103 -14.88 -0.22 0.68
N TYR A 104 -15.91 -0.78 1.30
CA TYR A 104 -15.94 -2.15 1.78
C TYR A 104 -16.59 -3.11 0.79
N TRP A 105 -16.51 -4.40 1.07
CA TRP A 105 -17.11 -5.43 0.24
C TRP A 105 -18.63 -5.29 0.18
N VAL A 106 -19.20 -5.27 -1.01
CA VAL A 106 -20.62 -4.91 -1.23
C VAL A 106 -21.59 -5.88 -0.56
N SER A 107 -21.27 -7.19 -0.50
CA SER A 107 -22.21 -8.21 -0.04
C SER A 107 -22.37 -8.28 1.49
N ASP A 108 -21.29 -8.01 2.24
CA ASP A 108 -21.26 -8.14 3.69
C ASP A 108 -20.70 -6.92 4.42
N ASN A 109 -20.42 -5.85 3.67
CA ASN A 109 -19.84 -4.59 4.17
C ASN A 109 -18.55 -4.77 4.99
N SER A 110 -17.76 -5.78 4.66
CA SER A 110 -16.53 -6.11 5.35
C SER A 110 -15.29 -5.50 4.69
N ASP A 111 -14.29 -5.16 5.50
CA ASP A 111 -12.96 -4.78 5.03
C ASP A 111 -12.11 -6.04 4.83
N ILE A 112 -11.79 -6.38 3.58
CA ILE A 112 -11.00 -7.58 3.29
C ILE A 112 -9.62 -7.55 3.97
N ASN A 113 -9.00 -6.38 4.11
CA ASN A 113 -7.73 -6.26 4.83
C ASN A 113 -7.87 -6.37 6.36
N ARG A 114 -9.02 -6.83 6.83
CA ARG A 114 -9.31 -7.20 8.23
C ARG A 114 -9.83 -8.63 8.36
N GLN A 115 -9.66 -9.45 7.30
CA GLN A 115 -10.17 -10.82 7.26
C GLN A 115 -9.07 -11.88 7.13
N PHE A 116 -7.78 -11.49 7.00
CA PHE A 116 -6.69 -12.45 6.85
C PHE A 116 -6.36 -13.17 8.17
N PRO A 117 -5.99 -14.47 8.10
CA PRO A 117 -5.75 -15.29 6.91
C PRO A 117 -7.01 -15.78 6.20
N GLY A 118 -8.19 -15.48 6.71
CA GLY A 118 -9.47 -15.88 6.19
C GLY A 118 -9.98 -17.21 6.74
N ASN A 119 -11.20 -17.57 6.35
CA ASN A 119 -11.83 -18.85 6.68
C ASN A 119 -12.63 -19.34 5.48
N PHE A 120 -12.32 -20.56 4.99
CA PHE A 120 -13.02 -21.17 3.84
C PHE A 120 -14.50 -21.45 4.08
N ASP A 121 -14.91 -21.59 5.34
CA ASP A 121 -16.30 -21.80 5.74
C ASP A 121 -16.99 -20.52 6.25
N GLY A 122 -16.27 -19.37 6.21
CA GLY A 122 -16.76 -18.08 6.72
C GLY A 122 -17.68 -17.33 5.76
N GLU A 123 -17.93 -16.06 6.10
CA GLU A 123 -18.67 -15.12 5.25
C GLU A 123 -17.92 -14.84 3.93
N PRO A 124 -18.60 -14.30 2.90
CA PRO A 124 -18.02 -14.13 1.56
C PRO A 124 -16.65 -13.47 1.53
N THR A 125 -16.47 -12.35 2.25
CA THR A 125 -15.17 -11.65 2.30
C THR A 125 -14.10 -12.47 3.02
N SER A 126 -14.45 -13.24 4.05
CA SER A 126 -13.52 -14.12 4.76
C SER A 126 -13.09 -15.31 3.90
N LYS A 127 -14.00 -15.90 3.13
CA LYS A 127 -13.68 -16.93 2.12
C LYS A 127 -12.73 -16.40 1.07
N LEU A 128 -13.02 -15.21 0.54
CA LEU A 128 -12.15 -14.56 -0.43
C LEU A 128 -10.75 -14.33 0.14
N ALA A 129 -10.65 -13.82 1.39
CA ALA A 129 -9.37 -13.63 2.06
C ALA A 129 -8.58 -14.93 2.20
N ALA A 130 -9.25 -16.05 2.54
CA ALA A 130 -8.62 -17.36 2.65
C ALA A 130 -8.06 -17.84 1.30
N HIS A 131 -8.85 -17.77 0.23
CA HIS A 131 -8.41 -18.15 -1.11
C HIS A 131 -7.25 -17.27 -1.61
N LEU A 132 -7.35 -15.95 -1.40
CA LEU A 132 -6.28 -15.02 -1.76
C LEU A 132 -5.00 -15.33 -0.99
N PHE A 133 -5.09 -15.55 0.33
CA PHE A 133 -3.93 -15.83 1.16
C PHE A 133 -3.21 -17.11 0.73
N GLU A 134 -3.94 -18.19 0.40
CA GLU A 134 -3.36 -19.41 -0.14
C GLU A 134 -2.54 -19.18 -1.43
N LYS A 135 -2.95 -18.23 -2.26
CA LYS A 135 -2.25 -17.88 -3.51
C LYS A 135 -1.02 -17.01 -3.31
N VAL A 136 -1.02 -16.18 -2.26
CA VAL A 136 0.04 -15.19 -2.04
C VAL A 136 1.00 -15.57 -0.90
N LYS A 137 0.68 -16.56 -0.08
CA LYS A 137 1.62 -17.11 0.91
C LYS A 137 2.75 -17.87 0.20
N GLY A 138 3.92 -17.90 0.80
CA GLY A 138 5.08 -18.61 0.24
C GLY A 138 5.95 -17.77 -0.70
N PHE A 139 5.56 -16.55 -1.05
CA PHE A 139 6.46 -15.60 -1.65
C PHE A 139 7.50 -15.11 -0.64
N ARG A 140 8.76 -14.94 -1.10
CA ARG A 140 9.84 -14.44 -0.25
C ARG A 140 9.55 -13.01 0.23
N TYR A 141 9.09 -12.14 -0.68
CA TYR A 141 8.74 -10.76 -0.37
C TYR A 141 7.27 -10.48 -0.68
N GLY A 142 6.58 -9.86 0.29
CA GLY A 142 5.20 -9.39 0.15
C GLY A 142 5.13 -7.87 0.22
N ILE A 143 4.54 -7.23 -0.79
CA ILE A 143 4.38 -5.79 -0.86
C ILE A 143 2.90 -5.46 -1.04
N HIS A 144 2.32 -4.76 -0.07
CA HIS A 144 0.95 -4.28 -0.13
C HIS A 144 0.93 -2.77 -0.30
N PHE A 145 0.34 -2.26 -1.36
CA PHE A 145 0.03 -0.83 -1.47
C PHE A 145 -1.18 -0.54 -0.60
N ALA A 146 -0.91 0.02 0.57
CA ALA A 146 -1.90 0.32 1.59
C ALA A 146 -2.39 1.76 1.51
N SER A 147 -3.54 2.02 2.13
CA SER A 147 -4.11 3.35 2.29
C SER A 147 -4.35 3.67 3.76
N PHE A 148 -4.36 4.96 4.10
CA PHE A 148 -4.85 5.38 5.40
C PHE A 148 -6.35 5.10 5.53
N PHE A 149 -6.80 4.85 6.74
CA PHE A 149 -8.23 4.67 7.03
C PHE A 149 -9.03 5.96 6.79
N ARG A 150 -8.37 7.12 6.98
CA ARG A 150 -8.93 8.46 6.76
C ARG A 150 -8.35 9.08 5.50
N CYS A 151 -9.12 9.98 4.89
CA CYS A 151 -8.63 10.83 3.80
C CYS A 151 -7.60 11.82 4.35
N GLY A 152 -6.58 12.10 3.57
CA GLY A 152 -5.56 13.08 3.95
C GLY A 152 -4.26 12.89 3.18
N ASP A 153 -3.50 13.95 3.16
CA ASP A 153 -2.14 13.93 2.63
C ASP A 153 -1.19 13.31 3.67
N PHE A 154 -0.21 12.55 3.21
CA PHE A 154 0.81 11.97 4.09
C PHE A 154 2.12 11.79 3.34
N VAL A 155 3.21 11.80 4.11
CA VAL A 155 4.53 11.56 3.55
C VAL A 155 4.64 10.09 3.11
N PRO A 156 5.10 9.80 1.89
CA PRO A 156 5.30 8.41 1.44
C PRO A 156 6.26 7.66 2.37
N HIS A 157 5.85 6.46 2.79
CA HIS A 157 6.60 5.65 3.75
C HIS A 157 6.32 4.15 3.61
N VAL A 158 7.21 3.35 4.20
CA VAL A 158 6.96 1.92 4.44
C VAL A 158 6.46 1.75 5.86
N ARG A 159 5.41 0.96 6.04
CA ARG A 159 4.90 0.61 7.37
C ARG A 159 4.91 -0.89 7.59
N MET A 160 5.29 -1.30 8.80
CA MET A 160 5.31 -2.71 9.19
C MET A 160 4.76 -2.90 10.61
N PRO A 161 4.01 -3.99 10.87
CA PRO A 161 3.71 -4.39 12.24
C PRO A 161 4.98 -4.94 12.91
N ALA A 162 5.23 -4.54 14.15
CA ALA A 162 6.32 -5.06 14.99
C ALA A 162 5.93 -6.44 15.54
N THR A 163 6.16 -7.48 14.74
CA THR A 163 5.85 -8.88 15.08
C THR A 163 7.04 -9.63 15.65
N GLY A 164 8.22 -9.00 15.67
CA GLY A 164 9.52 -9.63 15.94
C GLY A 164 10.12 -10.34 14.71
N LYS A 165 9.44 -10.26 13.56
CA LYS A 165 9.91 -10.78 12.26
C LYS A 165 10.01 -9.68 11.19
N GLU A 166 9.76 -8.43 11.56
CA GLU A 166 9.90 -7.29 10.66
C GLU A 166 11.36 -7.02 10.35
N SER A 167 11.66 -6.73 9.08
CA SER A 167 13.00 -6.35 8.63
C SER A 167 13.03 -4.88 8.22
N THR A 168 13.39 -4.00 9.17
CA THR A 168 13.53 -2.56 8.92
C THR A 168 14.67 -2.25 7.96
N SER A 169 15.73 -3.04 7.99
CA SER A 169 16.85 -2.92 7.05
C SER A 169 16.41 -3.19 5.60
N LEU A 170 15.59 -4.20 5.35
CA LEU A 170 15.01 -4.44 4.04
C LEU A 170 14.01 -3.33 3.65
N ALA A 171 13.19 -2.86 4.59
CA ALA A 171 12.25 -1.77 4.35
C ALA A 171 12.93 -0.48 3.90
N SER A 172 14.12 -0.18 4.41
CA SER A 172 14.91 1.00 4.00
C SER A 172 15.34 0.95 2.52
N LEU A 173 15.40 -0.26 1.94
CA LEU A 173 15.82 -0.46 0.56
C LEU A 173 14.79 0.02 -0.48
N PHE A 174 13.57 0.30 -0.08
CA PHE A 174 12.60 0.99 -0.94
C PHE A 174 13.03 2.43 -1.25
N GLY A 175 13.86 3.06 -0.40
CA GLY A 175 14.32 4.43 -0.57
C GLY A 175 13.20 5.46 -0.47
N LEU A 176 12.20 5.20 0.39
CA LEU A 176 11.19 6.15 0.83
C LEU A 176 11.70 6.91 2.07
N PRO A 177 11.19 8.11 2.36
CA PRO A 177 11.70 8.96 3.44
C PRO A 177 11.65 8.32 4.83
N TYR A 178 10.61 7.52 5.11
CA TYR A 178 10.40 6.94 6.44
C TYR A 178 10.09 5.44 6.37
N VAL A 179 10.54 4.74 7.39
CA VAL A 179 10.09 3.38 7.76
C VAL A 179 9.44 3.48 9.12
N LEU A 180 8.15 3.16 9.20
CA LEU A 180 7.35 3.25 10.42
C LEU A 180 7.03 1.84 10.91
N THR A 181 7.36 1.59 12.18
CA THR A 181 6.96 0.36 12.88
C THR A 181 5.88 0.67 13.91
N SER A 182 4.95 -0.25 14.11
CA SER A 182 3.88 -0.11 15.08
C SER A 182 3.57 -1.42 15.75
N LYS A 183 3.32 -1.40 17.07
CA LYS A 183 2.86 -2.58 17.82
C LYS A 183 1.48 -2.99 17.32
N PRO A 184 1.32 -4.26 16.87
CA PRO A 184 0.06 -4.68 16.28
C PRO A 184 -1.04 -4.79 17.35
N ARG A 185 -2.13 -4.08 17.15
CA ARG A 185 -3.38 -4.22 17.92
C ARG A 185 -4.14 -5.46 17.43
N ASN A 186 -5.17 -5.88 18.13
CA ASN A 186 -5.91 -7.10 17.77
C ASN A 186 -6.45 -7.06 16.32
N PHE A 187 -6.94 -5.91 15.88
CA PHE A 187 -7.46 -5.76 14.51
C PHE A 187 -6.36 -5.64 13.45
N ASP A 188 -5.11 -5.36 13.84
CA ASP A 188 -3.97 -5.33 12.90
C ASP A 188 -3.48 -6.76 12.60
N LYS A 189 -3.76 -7.73 13.49
CA LYS A 189 -3.42 -9.14 13.32
C LYS A 189 -4.19 -9.83 12.19
N THR A 190 -5.23 -9.18 11.68
CA THR A 190 -6.04 -9.67 10.57
C THR A 190 -5.72 -8.99 9.23
N THR A 191 -4.61 -8.25 9.15
CA THR A 191 -4.12 -7.67 7.89
C THR A 191 -3.29 -8.66 7.09
N LEU A 192 -3.22 -8.46 5.77
CA LEU A 192 -2.38 -9.27 4.89
C LEU A 192 -0.91 -9.20 5.31
N THR A 193 -0.37 -8.01 5.55
CA THR A 193 1.04 -7.81 5.89
C THR A 193 1.42 -8.52 7.19
N TYR A 194 0.56 -8.47 8.22
CA TYR A 194 0.79 -9.19 9.47
C TYR A 194 0.83 -10.71 9.23
N ASN A 195 -0.15 -11.23 8.49
CA ASN A 195 -0.25 -12.67 8.23
C ASN A 195 0.90 -13.16 7.33
N TRP A 196 1.37 -12.38 6.39
CA TRP A 196 2.58 -12.67 5.63
C TRP A 196 3.80 -12.81 6.55
N GLN A 197 4.05 -11.84 7.44
CA GLN A 197 5.21 -11.87 8.34
C GLN A 197 5.20 -13.10 9.26
N ILE A 198 4.06 -13.41 9.89
CA ILE A 198 4.00 -14.57 10.80
C ILE A 198 4.15 -15.91 10.07
N ASN A 199 3.85 -15.94 8.75
CA ASN A 199 4.03 -17.11 7.88
C ASN A 199 5.36 -17.11 7.10
N GLY A 200 6.30 -16.24 7.45
CA GLY A 200 7.68 -16.28 6.96
C GLY A 200 7.96 -15.50 5.67
N THR A 201 7.04 -14.64 5.23
CA THR A 201 7.26 -13.68 4.15
C THR A 201 7.78 -12.37 4.72
N ASP A 202 8.88 -11.84 4.17
CA ASP A 202 9.29 -10.46 4.44
C ASP A 202 8.29 -9.49 3.83
N ALA A 203 7.43 -8.88 4.66
CA ALA A 203 6.26 -8.16 4.19
C ALA A 203 6.23 -6.69 4.59
N PHE A 204 5.79 -5.85 3.63
CA PHE A 204 5.84 -4.40 3.70
C PHE A 204 4.52 -3.80 3.22
N SER A 205 4.01 -2.79 3.94
CA SER A 205 2.93 -1.93 3.48
C SER A 205 3.49 -0.61 3.00
N LEU A 206 3.31 -0.29 1.72
CA LEU A 206 3.74 0.99 1.14
C LEU A 206 2.55 1.94 1.10
N TYR A 207 2.76 3.13 1.63
CA TYR A 207 1.80 4.22 1.64
C TYR A 207 2.29 5.31 0.70
N SER A 208 1.47 5.68 -0.30
CA SER A 208 1.83 6.68 -1.30
C SER A 208 0.59 7.31 -1.92
N GLY A 209 0.36 8.58 -1.61
CA GLY A 209 -0.76 9.35 -2.13
C GLY A 209 -2.09 9.11 -1.42
N GLU A 210 -2.98 10.06 -1.60
CA GLU A 210 -4.35 9.99 -1.12
C GLU A 210 -5.10 8.83 -1.82
N THR A 211 -6.09 8.26 -1.16
CA THR A 211 -6.75 7.03 -1.62
C THR A 211 -7.65 7.28 -2.84
N ASP A 212 -8.49 8.31 -2.75
CA ASP A 212 -9.61 8.54 -3.68
C ASP A 212 -9.20 9.38 -4.91
N ASN A 213 -7.98 9.89 -4.93
CA ASN A 213 -7.45 10.74 -5.99
C ASN A 213 -6.15 10.15 -6.58
N ILE A 214 -5.98 10.27 -7.89
CA ILE A 214 -4.79 9.80 -8.59
C ILE A 214 -3.74 10.91 -8.64
N ASP A 215 -2.67 10.76 -7.84
CA ASP A 215 -1.45 11.56 -7.95
C ASP A 215 -0.41 10.79 -8.77
N VAL A 216 -0.17 11.27 -9.98
CA VAL A 216 0.76 10.66 -10.94
C VAL A 216 2.22 10.70 -10.44
N ASN A 217 2.61 11.75 -9.70
CA ASN A 217 3.98 11.90 -9.22
C ASN A 217 4.27 10.95 -8.05
N LEU A 218 3.35 10.87 -7.10
CA LEU A 218 3.43 9.92 -6.00
C LEU A 218 3.35 8.48 -6.52
N ALA A 219 2.54 8.20 -7.55
CA ALA A 219 2.50 6.90 -8.20
C ALA A 219 3.85 6.53 -8.85
N LYS A 220 4.49 7.45 -9.57
CA LYS A 220 5.84 7.25 -10.12
C LYS A 220 6.87 6.96 -9.03
N GLN A 221 6.80 7.69 -7.91
CA GLN A 221 7.68 7.46 -6.77
C GLN A 221 7.48 6.06 -6.18
N ALA A 222 6.24 5.61 -6.00
CA ALA A 222 5.89 4.30 -5.48
C ALA A 222 6.37 3.17 -6.39
N VAL A 223 6.13 3.27 -7.71
CA VAL A 223 6.65 2.32 -8.70
C VAL A 223 8.18 2.26 -8.64
N SER A 224 8.85 3.43 -8.61
CA SER A 224 10.31 3.50 -8.51
C SER A 224 10.84 2.87 -7.22
N ALA A 225 10.12 3.01 -6.10
CA ALA A 225 10.47 2.40 -4.82
C ALA A 225 10.43 0.87 -4.90
N VAL A 226 9.38 0.30 -5.49
CA VAL A 226 9.28 -1.15 -5.69
C VAL A 226 10.36 -1.67 -6.63
N LEU A 227 10.58 -1.02 -7.77
CA LEU A 227 11.63 -1.44 -8.71
C LEU A 227 13.03 -1.36 -8.08
N ARG A 228 13.28 -0.35 -7.26
CA ARG A 228 14.52 -0.20 -6.49
C ARG A 228 14.71 -1.35 -5.50
N PHE A 229 13.66 -1.68 -4.75
CA PHE A 229 13.68 -2.81 -3.83
C PHE A 229 13.98 -4.12 -4.56
N LEU A 230 13.24 -4.43 -5.62
CA LEU A 230 13.44 -5.64 -6.43
C LEU A 230 14.85 -5.72 -7.03
N THR A 231 15.41 -4.58 -7.42
CA THR A 231 16.80 -4.50 -7.94
C THR A 231 17.80 -4.79 -6.83
N ARG A 232 17.64 -4.20 -5.66
CA ARG A 232 18.53 -4.40 -4.50
C ARG A 232 18.45 -5.83 -3.96
N MET A 233 17.32 -6.49 -4.14
CA MET A 233 17.15 -7.91 -3.80
C MET A 233 17.66 -8.86 -4.88
N GLY A 234 18.22 -8.35 -5.98
CA GLY A 234 18.74 -9.17 -7.07
C GLY A 234 17.67 -9.84 -7.94
N ILE A 235 16.41 -9.43 -7.80
CA ILE A 235 15.28 -9.96 -8.61
C ILE A 235 15.27 -9.31 -9.99
N LEU A 236 15.65 -8.03 -10.07
CA LEU A 236 15.73 -7.27 -11.31
C LEU A 236 17.16 -6.76 -11.57
N LYS A 237 17.54 -6.68 -12.85
CA LYS A 237 18.68 -5.88 -13.34
C LYS A 237 18.13 -4.58 -13.91
N TYR A 238 18.06 -3.55 -13.07
CA TYR A 238 17.51 -2.26 -13.46
C TYR A 238 18.31 -1.12 -12.83
N ASN A 239 18.68 -0.12 -13.62
CA ASN A 239 19.36 1.07 -13.11
C ASN A 239 18.32 2.04 -12.54
N CYS A 240 18.29 2.20 -11.23
CA CYS A 240 17.38 3.08 -10.52
C CYS A 240 18.11 4.09 -9.63
N HIS A 241 17.52 5.26 -9.41
CA HIS A 241 18.04 6.23 -8.45
C HIS A 241 18.06 5.65 -7.03
N ASN A 242 19.02 6.09 -6.21
CA ASN A 242 19.18 5.57 -4.84
C ASN A 242 17.97 5.81 -3.92
N GLY A 243 17.16 6.86 -4.17
CA GLY A 243 16.05 7.26 -3.32
C GLY A 243 16.53 7.98 -2.05
N TYR A 244 15.68 8.02 -1.04
CA TYR A 244 15.97 8.61 0.24
C TYR A 244 16.74 7.63 1.14
N ILE A 245 17.54 8.18 2.05
CA ILE A 245 18.00 7.44 3.24
C ILE A 245 16.83 7.50 4.21
N ALA A 246 16.24 6.35 4.51
CA ALA A 246 15.03 6.29 5.33
C ALA A 246 15.34 6.58 6.80
N SER A 247 14.52 7.43 7.43
CA SER A 247 14.48 7.57 8.88
C SER A 247 13.56 6.51 9.47
N MET A 248 14.03 5.83 10.53
CA MET A 248 13.22 4.88 11.28
C MET A 248 12.40 5.64 12.31
N ILE A 249 11.09 5.44 12.32
CA ILE A 249 10.16 6.04 13.27
C ILE A 249 9.23 4.96 13.85
N GLU A 250 8.83 5.15 15.09
CA GLU A 250 7.84 4.33 15.76
C GLU A 250 6.50 5.09 15.85
N GLU A 251 5.41 4.38 16.09
CA GLU A 251 4.09 5.01 16.21
C GLU A 251 4.04 6.03 17.37
N GLU A 252 4.86 5.84 18.40
CA GLU A 252 5.01 6.72 19.55
C GLU A 252 5.71 8.06 19.23
N ASP A 253 6.45 8.12 18.12
CA ASP A 253 7.09 9.35 17.63
C ASP A 253 6.08 10.28 16.93
N LEU A 254 4.88 9.76 16.61
CA LEU A 254 3.82 10.52 15.97
C LEU A 254 2.90 11.18 16.99
N VAL A 255 2.90 12.51 17.01
CA VAL A 255 1.99 13.29 17.84
C VAL A 255 0.77 13.70 17.05
N SER A 256 -0.40 13.32 17.52
CA SER A 256 -1.67 13.78 16.95
C SER A 256 -2.04 15.17 17.44
N VAL A 257 -2.21 16.09 16.50
CA VAL A 257 -2.77 17.43 16.74
C VAL A 257 -4.25 17.38 16.42
N LYS A 258 -5.10 17.56 17.45
CA LYS A 258 -6.54 17.34 17.36
C LYS A 258 -7.31 18.65 17.28
N ALA A 259 -8.47 18.60 16.61
CA ALA A 259 -9.44 19.69 16.64
C ALA A 259 -10.17 19.72 17.98
N SER A 260 -10.40 20.90 18.53
CA SER A 260 -11.14 21.11 19.80
C SER A 260 -12.63 21.46 19.59
N ALA A 261 -13.07 21.61 18.35
CA ALA A 261 -14.46 21.83 17.98
C ALA A 261 -14.77 21.13 16.63
N PRO A 262 -16.02 20.74 16.36
CA PRO A 262 -16.45 20.28 15.06
C PRO A 262 -16.73 21.43 14.12
N GLY A 263 -16.48 21.27 12.80
CA GLY A 263 -16.80 22.29 11.83
C GLY A 263 -16.08 22.09 10.50
N PHE A 264 -16.00 23.14 9.67
CA PHE A 264 -15.17 23.13 8.48
C PHE A 264 -13.70 23.27 8.82
N LEU A 265 -12.88 22.36 8.29
CA LEU A 265 -11.44 22.42 8.45
C LEU A 265 -10.82 23.35 7.40
N ARG A 266 -10.17 24.43 7.85
CA ARG A 266 -9.33 25.31 7.03
C ARG A 266 -7.86 25.05 7.39
N ARG A 267 -7.16 24.40 6.49
CA ARG A 267 -5.77 23.99 6.66
C ARG A 267 -4.82 25.05 6.12
N PHE A 268 -3.73 25.34 6.86
CA PHE A 268 -2.66 26.25 6.45
C PHE A 268 -1.34 25.53 6.21
N ALA A 269 -1.08 24.46 6.96
CA ALA A 269 0.17 23.72 6.88
C ALA A 269 0.03 22.48 5.96
N ALA A 270 1.13 22.12 5.31
CA ALA A 270 1.23 20.99 4.40
C ALA A 270 2.12 19.87 4.98
N ILE A 271 1.99 18.67 4.42
CA ILE A 271 2.90 17.56 4.75
C ILE A 271 4.35 17.93 4.40
N ASN A 272 5.30 17.33 5.11
CA ASN A 272 6.74 17.59 4.97
C ASN A 272 7.19 18.98 5.45
N GLU A 273 6.29 19.81 5.96
CA GLU A 273 6.60 21.11 6.53
C GLU A 273 7.17 20.94 7.94
N GLU A 274 8.27 21.63 8.21
CA GLU A 274 8.84 21.73 9.56
C GLU A 274 8.05 22.75 10.37
N VAL A 275 7.60 22.36 11.55
CA VAL A 275 6.74 23.18 12.42
C VAL A 275 7.28 23.26 13.83
N ASN A 276 7.00 24.38 14.48
CA ASN A 276 7.33 24.61 15.88
C ASN A 276 6.10 24.46 16.77
N ARG A 277 6.33 24.08 18.02
CA ARG A 277 5.27 24.04 19.02
C ARG A 277 4.57 25.41 19.16
N GLY A 278 3.24 25.39 19.13
CA GLY A 278 2.41 26.59 19.14
C GLY A 278 2.13 27.20 17.77
N GLN A 279 2.81 26.76 16.69
CA GLN A 279 2.56 27.25 15.35
C GLN A 279 1.11 26.92 14.92
N LEU A 280 0.43 27.88 14.29
CA LEU A 280 -0.91 27.72 13.75
C LEU A 280 -0.86 26.84 12.50
N LEU A 281 -1.55 25.70 12.53
CA LEU A 281 -1.59 24.74 11.42
C LEU A 281 -2.90 24.81 10.65
N GLY A 282 -3.96 25.27 11.27
CA GLY A 282 -5.29 25.37 10.69
C GLY A 282 -6.31 25.95 11.66
N GLU A 283 -7.55 26.05 11.19
CA GLU A 283 -8.70 26.53 11.96
C GLU A 283 -9.92 25.69 11.69
N VAL A 284 -10.81 25.66 12.67
CA VAL A 284 -12.14 25.08 12.52
C VAL A 284 -13.17 26.21 12.46
N LEU A 285 -13.98 26.25 11.40
CA LEU A 285 -14.97 27.27 11.16
C LEU A 285 -16.37 26.72 11.42
N ASN A 286 -17.24 27.59 11.93
CA ASN A 286 -18.69 27.33 12.02
C ASN A 286 -19.25 27.20 10.59
N PRO A 287 -19.91 26.06 10.26
CA PRO A 287 -20.43 25.83 8.93
C PRO A 287 -21.55 26.79 8.49
N TYR A 288 -22.21 27.47 9.44
CA TYR A 288 -23.38 28.29 9.17
C TYR A 288 -23.08 29.81 9.06
N ASN A 289 -22.10 30.30 9.84
CA ASN A 289 -21.80 31.74 9.87
C ASN A 289 -20.32 32.06 9.55
N GLY A 290 -19.45 31.04 9.41
CA GLY A 290 -18.04 31.19 9.05
C GLY A 290 -17.13 31.69 10.19
N GLU A 291 -17.64 31.84 11.39
CA GLU A 291 -16.84 32.25 12.56
C GLU A 291 -15.82 31.16 12.94
N ILE A 292 -14.65 31.57 13.43
CA ILE A 292 -13.62 30.67 13.92
C ILE A 292 -14.08 30.09 15.26
N LEU A 293 -14.28 28.74 15.27
CA LEU A 293 -14.66 28.01 16.48
C LEU A 293 -13.42 27.59 17.29
N SER A 294 -12.32 27.23 16.61
CA SER A 294 -11.06 26.87 17.25
C SER A 294 -9.88 27.01 16.30
N GLU A 295 -8.72 27.26 16.90
CA GLU A 295 -7.42 27.21 16.22
C GLU A 295 -6.77 25.84 16.45
N ILE A 296 -6.12 25.32 15.42
CA ILE A 296 -5.37 24.06 15.49
C ILE A 296 -3.89 24.42 15.48
N ARG A 297 -3.23 24.26 16.64
CA ARG A 297 -1.82 24.61 16.82
C ARG A 297 -0.98 23.37 17.09
N SER A 298 0.24 23.34 16.55
CA SER A 298 1.17 22.23 16.81
C SER A 298 1.46 22.10 18.31
N THR A 299 1.42 20.87 18.80
CA THR A 299 1.73 20.53 20.18
C THR A 299 3.18 20.11 20.38
N ALA A 300 3.95 19.99 19.29
CA ALA A 300 5.35 19.58 19.28
C ALA A 300 6.13 20.30 18.17
N ASP A 301 7.45 20.36 18.33
CA ASP A 301 8.37 20.68 17.23
C ASP A 301 8.56 19.43 16.37
N GLY A 302 8.58 19.58 15.05
CA GLY A 302 8.76 18.42 14.17
C GLY A 302 8.38 18.65 12.73
N ILE A 303 8.04 17.56 12.04
CA ILE A 303 7.66 17.56 10.63
C ILE A 303 6.23 17.02 10.49
N ILE A 304 5.38 17.70 9.72
CA ILE A 304 4.02 17.22 9.45
C ILE A 304 4.09 15.95 8.61
N PHE A 305 3.66 14.85 9.21
CA PHE A 305 3.62 13.53 8.59
C PHE A 305 2.29 13.26 7.89
N PHE A 306 1.18 13.69 8.50
CA PHE A 306 -0.17 13.53 7.97
C PHE A 306 -0.95 14.82 8.20
N ALA A 307 -1.79 15.19 7.24
CA ALA A 307 -2.73 16.30 7.31
C ALA A 307 -4.10 15.85 6.76
N GLU A 308 -5.15 16.01 7.56
CA GLU A 308 -6.54 15.70 7.20
C GLU A 308 -7.00 16.54 5.98
N ASN A 309 -7.68 15.92 5.03
CA ASN A 309 -8.14 16.57 3.79
C ASN A 309 -9.67 16.61 3.65
N GLN A 310 -10.41 16.04 4.61
CA GLN A 310 -11.85 16.16 4.64
C GLN A 310 -12.26 17.63 4.90
N PRO A 311 -13.27 18.14 4.22
CA PRO A 311 -13.72 19.51 4.40
C PRO A 311 -14.31 19.77 5.79
N THR A 312 -14.71 18.71 6.50
CA THR A 312 -15.27 18.77 7.85
C THR A 312 -14.47 17.93 8.81
N ILE A 313 -14.36 18.38 10.06
CA ILE A 313 -13.69 17.66 11.12
C ILE A 313 -14.58 17.57 12.34
N LEU A 314 -14.49 16.45 13.08
CA LEU A 314 -15.18 16.27 14.35
C LEU A 314 -14.28 16.74 15.51
N GLU A 315 -14.90 17.08 16.63
CA GLU A 315 -14.18 17.33 17.87
C GLU A 315 -13.35 16.11 18.27
N ASN A 316 -12.15 16.34 18.79
CA ASN A 316 -11.16 15.32 19.16
C ASN A 316 -10.62 14.47 17.98
N ALA A 317 -11.04 14.73 16.74
CA ALA A 317 -10.42 14.10 15.58
C ALA A 317 -9.02 14.71 15.35
N SER A 318 -8.07 13.86 14.91
CA SER A 318 -6.73 14.31 14.58
C SER A 318 -6.74 15.05 13.23
N ALA A 319 -6.41 16.33 13.23
CA ALA A 319 -6.28 17.13 12.02
C ALA A 319 -4.90 16.96 11.39
N PHE A 320 -3.87 16.79 12.21
CA PHE A 320 -2.49 16.58 11.78
C PHE A 320 -1.82 15.50 12.62
N GLN A 321 -0.76 14.89 12.05
CA GLN A 321 0.22 14.11 12.80
C GLN A 321 1.60 14.69 12.54
N VAL A 322 2.38 14.90 13.60
CA VAL A 322 3.72 15.48 13.56
C VAL A 322 4.71 14.44 14.05
N ILE A 323 5.76 14.17 13.25
CA ILE A 323 6.93 13.44 13.74
C ILE A 323 7.69 14.36 14.67
N LYS A 324 7.81 14.00 15.93
CA LYS A 324 8.58 14.79 16.90
C LYS A 324 10.03 14.91 16.47
N LYS A 325 10.61 16.12 16.59
CA LYS A 325 12.05 16.24 16.73
C LYS A 325 12.45 15.61 18.05
N LEU A 326 13.32 14.60 17.99
CA LEU A 326 14.04 14.17 19.18
C LEU A 326 14.97 15.34 19.56
N HIS A 327 14.73 15.92 20.72
CA HIS A 327 15.70 16.85 21.29
C HIS A 327 16.93 16.03 21.68
N GLU A 328 18.07 16.35 21.07
CA GLU A 328 19.39 15.89 21.53
C GLU A 328 19.69 16.42 22.93
#